data_fe4426134a8bdddaaf59e43458b2c033
#
_entry.id   fe4426134a8bdddaaf59e43458b2c033
#
_cell.length_a   1.000
_cell.length_b   1.000
_cell.length_c   1.000
_cell.angle_alpha   90.00
_cell.angle_beta   90.00
_cell.angle_gamma   90.00
#
_symmetry.space_group_name_H-M   'P 1'
#
loop_
_entity.id
_entity.type
_entity.pdbx_description
1 polymer ?
#
loop_
_entity_poly.entity_id
_entity_poly.type
_entity_poly.pdbx_seq_one_letter_code
_entity_poly.pdbx_strand_id
1 'polypeptide(L)'
;WILAAVVYIALLYRFAKRRREQYGHEQGFPLSRGLGFILALILSSALIKGVVEYLYRSVFIGYSEYIDRYTSALIRFAEDGKLPASMEGVFAEMLKTIQEAPEPSILATVWASIWGNLIVGLVLGLILAGILARAPRPFGPQSEE
;
A
#
# COMPACT_ATOMS: atom_id res chain seq x y z
N TRP A 1 10.50 5.92 -6.44
CA TRP A 1 9.14 5.49 -6.06
C TRP A 1 8.56 4.45 -7.04
N ILE A 2 8.58 4.71 -8.34
CA ILE A 2 8.03 3.80 -9.36
C ILE A 2 8.69 2.42 -9.29
N LEU A 3 10.01 2.35 -9.22
CA LEU A 3 10.74 1.08 -9.11
C LEU A 3 10.31 0.28 -7.86
N ALA A 4 10.19 0.94 -6.72
CA ALA A 4 9.73 0.29 -5.48
C ALA A 4 8.30 -0.24 -5.60
N ALA A 5 7.39 0.49 -6.25
CA ALA A 5 6.04 0.05 -6.51
C ALA A 5 6.01 -1.19 -7.43
N VAL A 6 6.81 -1.18 -8.51
CA VAL A 6 6.93 -2.33 -9.42
C VAL A 6 7.45 -3.57 -8.70
N VAL A 7 8.51 -3.41 -7.90
CA VAL A 7 9.07 -4.53 -7.10
C VAL A 7 8.04 -5.05 -6.11
N TYR A 8 7.30 -4.16 -5.43
CA TYR A 8 6.25 -4.55 -4.49
C TYR A 8 5.14 -5.36 -5.16
N ILE A 9 4.63 -4.90 -6.31
CA ILE A 9 3.60 -5.61 -7.08
C ILE A 9 4.13 -6.97 -7.57
N ALA A 10 5.36 -7.02 -8.05
CA ALA A 10 6.00 -8.26 -8.51
C ALA A 10 6.14 -9.29 -7.36
N LEU A 11 6.49 -8.83 -6.15
CA LEU A 11 6.56 -9.68 -4.97
C LEU A 11 5.17 -10.19 -4.57
N LEU A 12 4.16 -9.33 -4.52
CA LEU A 12 2.78 -9.75 -4.25
C LEU A 12 2.31 -10.84 -5.24
N TYR A 13 2.54 -10.60 -6.53
CA TYR A 13 2.22 -11.58 -7.56
C TYR A 13 2.97 -12.89 -7.37
N ARG A 14 4.29 -12.83 -7.11
CA ARG A 14 5.12 -14.03 -6.90
C ARG A 14 4.66 -14.86 -5.71
N PHE A 15 4.38 -14.21 -4.57
CA PHE A 15 3.89 -14.91 -3.39
C PHE A 15 2.48 -15.51 -3.61
N ALA A 16 1.58 -14.76 -4.23
CA ALA A 16 0.25 -15.24 -4.53
C ALA A 16 0.27 -16.40 -5.55
N LYS A 17 1.14 -16.32 -6.57
CA LYS A 17 1.38 -17.44 -7.53
C LYS A 17 1.90 -18.67 -6.81
N ARG A 18 2.92 -18.53 -5.95
CA ARG A 18 3.46 -19.64 -5.17
C ARG A 18 2.38 -20.25 -4.25
N ARG A 19 1.53 -19.41 -3.66
CA ARG A 19 0.38 -19.90 -2.87
C ARG A 19 -0.60 -20.69 -3.72
N ARG A 20 -0.92 -20.20 -4.93
CA ARG A 20 -1.78 -20.92 -5.89
C ARG A 20 -1.21 -22.29 -6.25
N GLU A 21 0.10 -22.41 -6.44
CA GLU A 21 0.76 -23.67 -6.80
C GLU A 21 0.64 -24.77 -5.73
N GLN A 22 0.39 -24.37 -4.47
CA GLN A 22 0.12 -25.31 -3.37
C GLN A 22 -1.26 -25.95 -3.44
N TYR A 23 -2.18 -25.45 -4.28
CA TYR A 23 -3.51 -26.01 -4.49
C TYR A 23 -3.52 -26.91 -5.71
N GLY A 24 -3.98 -28.16 -5.54
CA GLY A 24 -4.14 -29.12 -6.64
C GLY A 24 -5.07 -28.58 -7.73
N HIS A 25 -4.94 -29.13 -8.94
CA HIS A 25 -5.78 -28.75 -10.08
C HIS A 25 -7.25 -29.06 -9.82
N GLU A 26 -7.53 -30.12 -9.05
CA GLU A 26 -8.88 -30.55 -8.66
C GLU A 26 -9.59 -29.54 -7.76
N GLN A 27 -8.86 -28.92 -6.83
CA GLN A 27 -9.44 -27.95 -5.88
C GLN A 27 -9.66 -26.57 -6.50
N GLY A 28 -8.95 -26.25 -7.59
CA GLY A 28 -8.93 -24.89 -8.13
C GLY A 28 -8.33 -23.85 -7.19
N PHE A 29 -8.33 -22.61 -7.62
CA PHE A 29 -7.92 -21.46 -6.82
C PHE A 29 -8.93 -20.33 -7.03
N PRO A 30 -10.02 -20.28 -6.24
CA PRO A 30 -11.06 -19.29 -6.43
C PRO A 30 -10.54 -17.88 -6.09
N LEU A 31 -11.12 -16.87 -6.73
CA LEU A 31 -10.78 -15.46 -6.56
C LEU A 31 -10.77 -15.05 -5.09
N SER A 32 -11.71 -15.49 -4.28
CA SER A 32 -11.81 -15.17 -2.86
C SER A 32 -10.60 -15.62 -2.04
N ARG A 33 -10.05 -16.79 -2.32
CA ARG A 33 -8.83 -17.29 -1.66
C ARG A 33 -7.60 -16.46 -2.07
N GLY A 34 -7.49 -16.13 -3.36
CA GLY A 34 -6.42 -15.28 -3.88
C GLY A 34 -6.47 -13.90 -3.27
N LEU A 35 -7.64 -13.28 -3.28
CA LEU A 35 -7.87 -11.95 -2.71
C LEU A 35 -7.57 -11.93 -1.21
N GLY A 36 -8.10 -12.89 -0.43
CA GLY A 36 -7.85 -12.95 1.01
C GLY A 36 -6.37 -13.08 1.35
N PHE A 37 -5.62 -13.90 0.60
CA PHE A 37 -4.17 -14.04 0.80
C PHE A 37 -3.40 -12.75 0.45
N ILE A 38 -3.73 -12.11 -0.67
CA ILE A 38 -3.09 -10.85 -1.08
C ILE A 38 -3.39 -9.74 -0.08
N LEU A 39 -4.64 -9.61 0.38
CA LEU A 39 -5.01 -8.63 1.41
C LEU A 39 -4.27 -8.88 2.73
N ALA A 40 -4.11 -10.13 3.15
CA ALA A 40 -3.32 -10.46 4.34
C ALA A 40 -1.86 -10.01 4.21
N LEU A 41 -1.23 -10.20 3.04
CA LEU A 41 0.13 -9.69 2.76
C LEU A 41 0.19 -8.16 2.80
N ILE A 42 -0.79 -7.49 2.19
CA ILE A 42 -0.86 -6.02 2.17
C ILE A 42 -1.04 -5.46 3.59
N LEU A 43 -1.93 -6.05 4.39
CA LEU A 43 -2.15 -5.64 5.77
C LEU A 43 -0.90 -5.85 6.63
N SER A 44 -0.23 -7.00 6.48
CA SER A 44 1.04 -7.25 7.18
C SER A 44 2.11 -6.23 6.81
N SER A 45 2.24 -5.90 5.53
CA SER A 45 3.19 -4.88 5.07
C SER A 45 2.81 -3.48 5.54
N ALA A 46 1.52 -3.15 5.64
CA ALA A 46 1.04 -1.88 6.14
C ALA A 46 1.35 -1.67 7.63
N LEU A 47 1.23 -2.74 8.43
CA LEU A 47 1.63 -2.72 9.84
C LEU A 47 3.11 -2.40 9.99
N ILE A 48 3.97 -3.12 9.28
CA ILE A 48 5.42 -2.91 9.31
C ILE A 48 5.76 -1.49 8.84
N LYS A 49 5.16 -1.06 7.71
CA LYS A 49 5.35 0.29 7.19
C LYS A 49 4.96 1.35 8.21
N GLY A 50 3.79 1.22 8.86
CA GLY A 50 3.31 2.19 9.84
C GLY A 50 4.25 2.33 11.04
N VAL A 51 4.78 1.21 11.54
CA VAL A 51 5.78 1.22 12.64
C VAL A 51 7.08 1.87 12.18
N VAL A 52 7.62 1.47 11.02
CA VAL A 52 8.87 2.04 10.47
C VAL A 52 8.72 3.54 10.20
N GLU A 53 7.58 3.97 9.65
CA GLU A 53 7.29 5.38 9.40
C GLU A 53 7.23 6.20 10.69
N TYR A 54 6.58 5.67 11.73
CA TYR A 54 6.57 6.32 13.04
C TYR A 54 7.97 6.44 13.61
N LEU A 55 8.74 5.36 13.65
CA LEU A 55 10.12 5.38 14.17
C LEU A 55 11.00 6.37 13.40
N TYR A 56 10.91 6.35 12.08
CA TYR A 56 11.69 7.26 11.24
C TYR A 56 11.36 8.72 11.54
N ARG A 57 10.08 9.05 11.58
CA ARG A 57 9.60 10.42 11.77
C ARG A 57 9.78 10.94 13.20
N SER A 58 9.48 10.12 14.21
CA SER A 58 9.44 10.55 15.59
C SER A 58 10.74 10.30 16.34
N VAL A 59 11.48 9.21 16.03
CA VAL A 59 12.68 8.83 16.79
C VAL A 59 13.96 9.18 16.05
N PHE A 60 14.06 8.90 14.73
CA PHE A 60 15.32 9.12 14.00
C PHE A 60 15.52 10.57 13.55
N ILE A 61 14.48 11.21 13.01
CA ILE A 61 14.57 12.60 12.53
C ILE A 61 14.11 13.57 13.62
N GLY A 62 13.04 13.23 14.32
CA GLY A 62 12.27 14.14 15.15
C GLY A 62 11.09 14.75 14.37
N TYR A 63 9.92 14.78 15.02
CA TYR A 63 8.68 15.18 14.36
C TYR A 63 8.72 16.63 13.82
N SER A 64 9.28 17.56 14.59
CA SER A 64 9.41 18.95 14.18
C SER A 64 10.24 19.08 12.90
N GLU A 65 11.44 18.48 12.87
CA GLU A 65 12.30 18.54 11.69
C GLU A 65 11.69 17.82 10.47
N TYR A 66 10.94 16.74 10.70
CA TYR A 66 10.19 16.08 9.64
C TYR A 66 9.14 17.01 9.02
N ILE A 67 8.37 17.74 9.84
CA ILE A 67 7.35 18.69 9.38
C ILE A 67 8.01 19.85 8.64
N ASP A 68 9.12 20.39 9.15
CA ASP A 68 9.85 21.49 8.51
C ASP A 68 10.38 21.09 7.12
N ARG A 69 10.93 19.89 6.98
CA ARG A 69 11.38 19.37 5.70
C ARG A 69 10.22 19.13 4.72
N TYR A 70 9.10 18.60 5.23
CA TYR A 70 7.91 18.34 4.42
C TYR A 70 7.26 19.62 3.91
N THR A 71 7.05 20.60 4.79
CA THR A 71 6.46 21.90 4.42
C THR A 71 7.38 22.69 3.50
N SER A 72 8.70 22.68 3.73
CA SER A 72 9.68 23.29 2.82
C SER A 72 9.63 22.69 1.41
N ALA A 73 9.45 21.39 1.30
CA ALA A 73 9.30 20.72 -0.01
C ALA A 73 8.01 21.14 -0.72
N LEU A 74 6.90 21.29 0.03
CA LEU A 74 5.63 21.79 -0.52
C LEU A 74 5.73 23.25 -0.98
N ILE A 75 6.39 24.12 -0.19
CA ILE A 75 6.61 25.52 -0.56
C ILE A 75 7.41 25.61 -1.86
N ARG A 76 8.51 24.89 -1.98
CA ARG A 76 9.30 24.84 -3.22
C ARG A 76 8.49 24.38 -4.41
N PHE A 77 7.62 23.37 -4.23
CA PHE A 77 6.72 22.91 -5.28
C PHE A 77 5.75 24.02 -5.73
N ALA A 78 5.26 24.83 -4.81
CA ALA A 78 4.38 25.96 -5.13
C ALA A 78 5.16 27.10 -5.84
N GLU A 79 6.36 27.43 -5.37
CA GLU A 79 7.25 28.45 -5.95
C GLU A 79 7.68 28.10 -7.40
N ASP A 80 7.84 26.82 -7.73
CA ASP A 80 8.13 26.36 -9.09
C ASP A 80 6.98 26.62 -10.12
N GLY A 81 5.95 27.40 -9.72
CA GLY A 81 4.81 27.75 -10.58
C GLY A 81 3.86 26.59 -10.87
N LYS A 82 3.94 25.52 -10.09
CA LYS A 82 3.09 24.34 -10.26
C LYS A 82 1.73 24.48 -9.56
N LEU A 83 1.57 25.55 -8.74
CA LEU A 83 0.34 25.82 -8.02
C LEU A 83 -0.49 26.88 -8.79
N PRO A 84 -1.74 26.59 -9.16
CA PRO A 84 -2.63 27.60 -9.72
C PRO A 84 -2.92 28.72 -8.71
N ALA A 85 -2.97 29.98 -9.15
CA ALA A 85 -3.25 31.13 -8.28
C ALA A 85 -4.56 30.99 -7.49
N SER A 86 -5.57 30.33 -8.06
CA SER A 86 -6.83 30.03 -7.38
C SER A 86 -6.71 29.12 -6.16
N MET A 87 -5.60 28.41 -6.00
CA MET A 87 -5.34 27.47 -4.91
C MET A 87 -4.41 28.01 -3.83
N GLU A 88 -3.84 29.20 -3.99
CA GLU A 88 -2.87 29.76 -3.04
C GLU A 88 -3.44 29.88 -1.62
N GLY A 89 -4.68 30.33 -1.47
CA GLY A 89 -5.32 30.45 -0.16
C GLY A 89 -5.53 29.09 0.53
N VAL A 90 -6.01 28.11 -0.24
CA VAL A 90 -6.21 26.72 0.26
C VAL A 90 -4.86 26.10 0.65
N PHE A 91 -3.83 26.36 -0.14
CA PHE A 91 -2.48 25.86 0.12
C PHE A 91 -1.88 26.46 1.41
N ALA A 92 -2.05 27.79 1.61
CA ALA A 92 -1.59 28.46 2.82
C ALA A 92 -2.28 27.90 4.09
N GLU A 93 -3.60 27.68 4.03
CA GLU A 93 -4.36 27.08 5.12
C GLU A 93 -3.94 25.64 5.40
N MET A 94 -3.68 24.86 4.34
CA MET A 94 -3.16 23.50 4.45
C MET A 94 -1.78 23.47 5.14
N LEU A 95 -0.85 24.36 4.75
CA LEU A 95 0.46 24.45 5.37
C LEU A 95 0.36 24.77 6.86
N LYS A 96 -0.49 25.74 7.21
CA LYS A 96 -0.75 26.10 8.61
C LYS A 96 -1.28 24.91 9.40
N THR A 97 -2.27 24.20 8.86
CA THR A 97 -2.84 23.00 9.49
C THR A 97 -1.79 21.92 9.72
N ILE A 98 -0.87 21.71 8.76
CA ILE A 98 0.22 20.72 8.89
C ILE A 98 1.21 21.14 9.98
N GLN A 99 1.58 22.43 10.06
CA GLN A 99 2.53 22.92 11.04
C GLN A 99 1.98 22.94 12.48
N GLU A 100 0.68 23.20 12.62
CA GLU A 100 0.00 23.23 13.92
C GLU A 100 -0.47 21.84 14.38
N ALA A 101 -0.41 20.82 13.51
CA ALA A 101 -0.87 19.47 13.83
C ALA A 101 0.01 18.83 14.92
N PRO A 102 -0.62 18.28 15.98
CA PRO A 102 0.12 17.56 17.00
C PRO A 102 0.75 16.29 16.43
N GLU A 103 1.86 15.87 17.04
CA GLU A 103 2.50 14.61 16.66
C GLU A 103 1.53 13.43 16.80
N PRO A 104 1.23 12.70 15.73
CA PRO A 104 0.35 11.54 15.81
C PRO A 104 1.04 10.39 16.56
N SER A 105 0.26 9.72 17.40
CA SER A 105 0.75 8.55 18.13
C SER A 105 1.13 7.40 17.18
N ILE A 106 1.92 6.45 17.67
CA ILE A 106 2.27 5.23 16.91
C ILE A 106 1.01 4.51 16.42
N LEU A 107 -0.02 4.41 17.25
CA LEU A 107 -1.28 3.73 16.90
C LEU A 107 -2.00 4.48 15.77
N ALA A 108 -2.07 5.81 15.83
CA ALA A 108 -2.68 6.63 14.78
C ALA A 108 -1.91 6.49 13.45
N THR A 109 -0.58 6.47 13.49
CA THR A 109 0.26 6.29 12.30
C THR A 109 0.09 4.92 11.67
N VAL A 110 0.09 3.86 12.47
CA VAL A 110 -0.14 2.48 12.01
C VAL A 110 -1.54 2.35 11.43
N TRP A 111 -2.55 2.91 12.09
CA TRP A 111 -3.94 2.88 11.62
C TRP A 111 -4.11 3.60 10.28
N ALA A 112 -3.54 4.80 10.13
CA ALA A 112 -3.52 5.53 8.86
C ALA A 112 -2.81 4.74 7.75
N SER A 113 -1.69 4.07 8.07
CA SER A 113 -0.99 3.20 7.13
C SER A 113 -1.84 2.03 6.68
N ILE A 114 -2.59 1.38 7.59
CA ILE A 114 -3.51 0.27 7.26
C ILE A 114 -4.58 0.76 6.28
N TRP A 115 -5.30 1.84 6.60
CA TRP A 115 -6.37 2.36 5.75
C TRP A 115 -5.87 2.80 4.38
N GLY A 116 -4.78 3.55 4.33
CA GLY A 116 -4.19 4.00 3.06
C GLY A 116 -3.78 2.83 2.16
N ASN A 117 -3.17 1.79 2.74
CA ASN A 117 -2.76 0.62 1.96
C ASN A 117 -3.95 -0.32 1.63
N LEU A 118 -5.00 -0.35 2.46
CA LEU A 118 -6.19 -1.19 2.21
C LEU A 118 -6.94 -0.74 0.96
N ILE A 119 -7.12 0.56 0.77
CA ILE A 119 -7.82 1.11 -0.40
C ILE A 119 -7.08 0.73 -1.69
N VAL A 120 -5.80 1.05 -1.78
CA VAL A 120 -4.96 0.71 -2.94
C VAL A 120 -4.82 -0.81 -3.08
N GLY A 121 -4.66 -1.49 -1.96
CA GLY A 121 -4.49 -2.93 -1.90
C GLY A 121 -5.71 -3.72 -2.33
N LEU A 122 -6.92 -3.21 -2.09
CA LEU A 122 -8.15 -3.86 -2.56
C LEU A 122 -8.20 -3.88 -4.10
N VAL A 123 -7.88 -2.76 -4.73
CA VAL A 123 -7.86 -2.67 -6.20
C VAL A 123 -6.79 -3.59 -6.79
N LEU A 124 -5.56 -3.50 -6.30
CA LEU A 124 -4.46 -4.37 -6.74
C LEU A 124 -4.75 -5.84 -6.44
N GLY A 125 -5.32 -6.12 -5.28
CA GLY A 125 -5.69 -7.46 -4.85
C GLY A 125 -6.72 -8.10 -5.75
N LEU A 126 -7.74 -7.36 -6.17
CA LEU A 126 -8.76 -7.83 -7.12
C LEU A 126 -8.15 -8.14 -8.49
N ILE A 127 -7.30 -7.26 -9.01
CA ILE A 127 -6.62 -7.47 -10.29
C ILE A 127 -5.74 -8.73 -10.23
N LEU A 128 -4.86 -8.83 -9.24
CA LEU A 128 -3.93 -9.96 -9.10
C LEU A 128 -4.66 -11.27 -8.80
N ALA A 129 -5.69 -11.25 -7.95
CA ALA A 129 -6.50 -12.43 -7.66
C ALA A 129 -7.28 -12.89 -8.89
N GLY A 130 -7.79 -11.97 -9.72
CA GLY A 130 -8.44 -12.27 -10.99
C GLY A 130 -7.50 -12.96 -11.98
N ILE A 131 -6.27 -12.47 -12.13
CA ILE A 131 -5.24 -13.06 -12.98
C ILE A 131 -4.86 -14.48 -12.50
N LEU A 132 -4.84 -14.69 -11.18
CA LEU A 132 -4.42 -15.96 -10.59
C LEU A 132 -5.57 -16.95 -10.38
N ALA A 133 -6.83 -16.52 -10.50
CA ALA A 133 -7.99 -17.36 -10.31
C ALA A 133 -7.99 -18.55 -11.30
N ARG A 134 -8.35 -19.73 -10.78
CA ARG A 134 -8.43 -20.95 -11.57
C ARG A 134 -9.65 -21.75 -11.14
N ALA A 135 -10.50 -22.11 -12.11
CA ALA A 135 -11.63 -22.99 -11.87
C ALA A 135 -11.15 -24.41 -11.45
N PRO A 136 -11.88 -25.09 -10.57
CA PRO A 136 -11.62 -26.48 -10.26
C PRO A 136 -11.82 -27.34 -11.50
N ARG A 137 -10.96 -28.33 -11.68
CA ARG A 137 -11.08 -29.35 -12.74
C ARG A 137 -11.22 -30.71 -12.06
N PRO A 138 -12.45 -31.14 -11.70
CA PRO A 138 -12.69 -32.38 -10.97
C PRO A 138 -12.35 -33.64 -11.77
N PHE A 139 -12.32 -33.52 -13.11
CA PHE A 139 -11.95 -34.63 -14.00
C PHE A 139 -10.67 -34.22 -14.73
N GLY A 140 -9.52 -34.57 -14.16
CA GLY A 140 -8.26 -34.57 -14.91
C GLY A 140 -8.34 -35.57 -16.05
N PRO A 141 -7.51 -35.46 -17.11
CA PRO A 141 -7.41 -36.54 -18.10
C PRO A 141 -7.08 -37.80 -17.32
N GLN A 142 -7.99 -38.78 -17.40
CA GLN A 142 -7.68 -40.15 -16.97
C GLN A 142 -6.44 -40.52 -17.79
N SER A 143 -5.33 -40.80 -17.13
CA SER A 143 -4.20 -41.47 -17.74
C SER A 143 -4.75 -42.83 -18.18
N GLU A 144 -5.03 -42.96 -19.48
CA GLU A 144 -5.22 -44.26 -20.09
C GLU A 144 -3.89 -44.98 -19.89
N GLU A 145 -3.87 -45.93 -18.95
CA GLU A 145 -2.86 -46.97 -18.85
C GLU A 145 -3.09 -48.03 -19.91
#